data_ed54d0946a6b53c854e8fbc591d9c30d
#
_entry.id   ed54d0946a6b53c854e8fbc591d9c30d
#
_cell.length_a   1.000
_cell.length_b   1.000
_cell.length_c   1.000
_cell.angle_alpha   90.00
_cell.angle_beta   90.00
_cell.angle_gamma   90.00
#
_symmetry.space_group_name_H-M   'P 1'
#
loop_
_entity.id
_entity.type
_entity.pdbx_description
1 polymer ?
#
loop_
_entity_poly.entity_id
_entity_poly.type
_entity_poly.pdbx_seq_one_letter_code
_entity_poly.pdbx_strand_id
1 'polypeptide(L)'
;MKKNHFDIIVIGSGPAGEAAAMNAKKKGRSVAVICDLEQVGGSCTHLGTIPSKALRHSVKQVMQFNDNPMFRDLGDARKLSFQQILRHADRVVYEQVKMRSDFYERNQIPIFKGRASFLDKKTIKLIGKHKKLTANHFVIATGSRPYHPPGVDFSHPRVFDSDTILNLSH
;
A
#
# COMPACT_ATOMS: atom_id res chain seq x y z
N MET A 1 30.26 2.02 -1.69
CA MET A 1 29.59 0.90 -2.41
C MET A 1 28.26 0.58 -1.73
N LYS A 2 27.12 0.52 -2.45
CA LYS A 2 25.84 0.10 -1.85
C LYS A 2 25.95 -1.39 -1.48
N LYS A 3 25.68 -1.71 -0.21
CA LYS A 3 25.71 -3.08 0.32
C LYS A 3 24.75 -3.96 -0.49
N ASN A 4 25.21 -5.09 -1.00
CA ASN A 4 24.39 -6.04 -1.78
C ASN A 4 24.07 -7.32 -1.01
N HIS A 5 24.62 -7.46 0.22
CA HIS A 5 24.38 -8.59 1.11
C HIS A 5 23.75 -8.12 2.42
N PHE A 6 22.71 -8.83 2.89
CA PHE A 6 21.94 -8.53 4.09
C PHE A 6 21.72 -9.79 4.92
N ASP A 7 21.48 -9.64 6.21
CA ASP A 7 21.04 -10.78 7.02
C ASP A 7 19.64 -11.23 6.58
N ILE A 8 18.75 -10.25 6.31
CA ILE A 8 17.38 -10.50 5.90
C ILE A 8 16.99 -9.60 4.75
N ILE A 9 16.40 -10.18 3.71
CA ILE A 9 15.69 -9.43 2.68
C ILE A 9 14.19 -9.74 2.80
N VAL A 10 13.38 -8.69 2.90
CA VAL A 10 11.92 -8.78 2.93
C VAL A 10 11.38 -8.43 1.54
N ILE A 11 10.58 -9.32 0.97
CA ILE A 11 9.94 -9.13 -0.34
C ILE A 11 8.50 -8.70 -0.12
N GLY A 12 8.22 -7.43 -0.32
CA GLY A 12 6.96 -6.75 -0.07
C GLY A 12 7.05 -5.74 1.06
N SER A 13 6.45 -4.57 0.87
CA SER A 13 6.44 -3.43 1.81
C SER A 13 5.08 -3.18 2.46
N GLY A 14 4.16 -4.15 2.35
CA GLY A 14 2.88 -4.13 3.06
C GLY A 14 3.04 -4.33 4.56
N PRO A 15 1.94 -4.34 5.34
CA PRO A 15 2.01 -4.42 6.81
C PRO A 15 2.85 -5.58 7.34
N ALA A 16 2.74 -6.76 6.73
CA ALA A 16 3.53 -7.93 7.14
C ALA A 16 5.02 -7.74 6.89
N GLY A 17 5.38 -7.20 5.71
CA GLY A 17 6.77 -6.92 5.35
C GLY A 17 7.37 -5.80 6.20
N GLU A 18 6.61 -4.73 6.46
CA GLU A 18 7.01 -3.64 7.35
C GLU A 18 7.30 -4.18 8.77
N ALA A 19 6.36 -4.94 9.33
CA ALA A 19 6.55 -5.53 10.67
C ALA A 19 7.78 -6.44 10.74
N ALA A 20 8.00 -7.29 9.73
CA ALA A 20 9.16 -8.18 9.66
C ALA A 20 10.46 -7.36 9.58
N ALA A 21 10.52 -6.36 8.72
CA ALA A 21 11.70 -5.53 8.52
C ALA A 21 12.06 -4.74 9.80
N MET A 22 11.07 -4.11 10.44
CA MET A 22 11.27 -3.33 11.66
C MET A 22 11.70 -4.22 12.84
N ASN A 23 11.09 -5.40 13.01
CA ASN A 23 11.48 -6.32 14.08
C ASN A 23 12.90 -6.87 13.88
N ALA A 24 13.25 -7.23 12.66
CA ALA A 24 14.61 -7.67 12.33
C ALA A 24 15.64 -6.57 12.61
N LYS A 25 15.34 -5.35 12.20
CA LYS A 25 16.23 -4.20 12.45
C LYS A 25 16.41 -3.90 13.93
N LYS A 26 15.33 -3.94 14.73
CA LYS A 26 15.39 -3.79 16.21
C LYS A 26 16.28 -4.83 16.88
N LYS A 27 16.43 -6.03 16.27
CA LYS A 27 17.33 -7.09 16.73
C LYS A 27 18.77 -6.96 16.17
N GLY A 28 19.14 -5.80 15.65
CA GLY A 28 20.47 -5.50 15.14
C GLY A 28 20.82 -6.15 13.80
N ARG A 29 19.85 -6.72 13.08
CA ARG A 29 20.09 -7.36 11.78
C ARG A 29 20.20 -6.32 10.67
N SER A 30 21.02 -6.61 9.68
CA SER A 30 21.05 -5.85 8.43
C SER A 30 19.86 -6.28 7.56
N VAL A 31 18.99 -5.33 7.21
CA VAL A 31 17.73 -5.59 6.51
C VAL A 31 17.63 -4.76 5.25
N ALA A 32 17.04 -5.33 4.20
CA ALA A 32 16.58 -4.61 3.02
C ALA A 32 15.14 -5.02 2.70
N VAL A 33 14.40 -4.11 2.06
CA VAL A 33 13.03 -4.37 1.59
C VAL A 33 13.00 -4.23 0.08
N ILE A 34 12.25 -5.12 -0.58
CA ILE A 34 11.95 -5.02 -2.01
C ILE A 34 10.48 -4.68 -2.15
N CYS A 35 10.20 -3.65 -2.93
CA CYS A 35 8.86 -3.16 -3.21
C CYS A 35 8.67 -3.01 -4.73
N ASP A 36 7.65 -3.65 -5.29
CA ASP A 36 7.30 -3.55 -6.71
C ASP A 36 6.34 -2.39 -7.01
N LEU A 37 5.76 -1.79 -5.98
CA LEU A 37 4.98 -0.55 -6.09
C LEU A 37 5.90 0.68 -6.06
N GLU A 38 5.41 1.78 -6.63
CA GLU A 38 6.13 3.07 -6.62
C GLU A 38 6.37 3.59 -5.20
N GLN A 39 5.45 3.30 -4.29
CA GLN A 39 5.50 3.73 -2.90
C GLN A 39 5.29 2.54 -1.95
N VAL A 40 5.83 2.65 -0.74
CA VAL A 40 5.68 1.63 0.30
C VAL A 40 4.26 1.59 0.86
N GLY A 41 3.90 0.48 1.51
CA GLY A 41 2.61 0.31 2.19
C GLY A 41 1.76 -0.84 1.65
N GLY A 42 2.07 -1.34 0.44
CA GLY A 42 1.35 -2.46 -0.18
C GLY A 42 -0.14 -2.17 -0.44
N SER A 43 -0.88 -3.19 -0.84
CA SER A 43 -2.32 -3.08 -1.17
C SER A 43 -3.17 -2.55 -0.01
N CYS A 44 -2.78 -2.83 1.23
CA CYS A 44 -3.48 -2.31 2.41
C CYS A 44 -3.52 -0.77 2.44
N THR A 45 -2.43 -0.12 2.04
CA THR A 45 -2.33 1.34 2.04
C THR A 45 -2.91 1.96 0.77
N HIS A 46 -2.71 1.34 -0.38
CA HIS A 46 -2.99 1.95 -1.67
C HIS A 46 -4.32 1.54 -2.31
N LEU A 47 -4.78 0.30 -2.08
CA LEU A 47 -5.87 -0.28 -2.87
C LEU A 47 -7.11 -0.64 -2.04
N GLY A 48 -6.94 -1.11 -0.81
CA GLY A 48 -8.06 -1.71 -0.09
C GLY A 48 -8.34 -1.06 1.27
N THR A 49 -7.65 -1.52 2.30
CA THR A 49 -8.04 -1.29 3.70
C THR A 49 -8.08 0.18 4.11
N ILE A 50 -7.04 0.94 3.83
CA ILE A 50 -6.96 2.35 4.26
C ILE A 50 -7.87 3.23 3.41
N PRO A 51 -7.82 3.19 2.06
CA PRO A 51 -8.69 4.04 1.25
C PRO A 51 -10.18 3.78 1.49
N SER A 52 -10.60 2.52 1.58
CA SER A 52 -12.01 2.18 1.80
C SER A 52 -12.54 2.64 3.16
N LYS A 53 -11.72 2.53 4.22
CA LYS A 53 -12.10 3.04 5.55
C LYS A 53 -12.12 4.57 5.60
N ALA A 54 -11.18 5.22 4.95
CA ALA A 54 -11.15 6.68 4.85
C ALA A 54 -12.39 7.18 4.08
N LEU A 55 -12.72 6.55 2.95
CA LEU A 55 -13.93 6.85 2.17
C LEU A 55 -15.20 6.65 3.02
N ARG A 56 -15.34 5.49 3.66
CA ARG A 56 -16.49 5.22 4.54
C ARG A 56 -16.62 6.25 5.66
N HIS A 57 -15.51 6.64 6.28
CA HIS A 57 -15.50 7.66 7.33
C HIS A 57 -16.00 9.00 6.79
N SER A 58 -15.50 9.44 5.64
CA SER A 58 -15.92 10.69 5.00
C SER A 58 -17.41 10.69 4.64
N VAL A 59 -17.90 9.59 4.06
CA VAL A 59 -19.35 9.41 3.76
C VAL A 59 -20.16 9.52 5.05
N LYS A 60 -19.74 8.84 6.12
CA LYS A 60 -20.44 8.90 7.43
C LYS A 60 -20.49 10.33 7.98
N GLN A 61 -19.41 11.10 7.87
CA GLN A 61 -19.39 12.50 8.31
C GLN A 61 -20.37 13.36 7.52
N VAL A 62 -20.44 13.19 6.20
CA VAL A 62 -21.42 13.89 5.35
C VAL A 62 -22.84 13.53 5.74
N MET A 63 -23.13 12.25 5.96
CA MET A 63 -24.46 11.81 6.41
C MET A 63 -24.82 12.41 7.78
N GLN A 64 -23.92 12.34 8.75
CA GLN A 64 -24.12 12.91 10.08
C GLN A 64 -24.36 14.43 10.04
N PHE A 65 -23.65 15.15 9.17
CA PHE A 65 -23.88 16.57 8.96
C PHE A 65 -25.27 16.84 8.37
N ASN A 66 -25.67 16.08 7.37
CA ASN A 66 -26.96 16.23 6.71
C ASN A 66 -28.14 15.90 7.63
N ASP A 67 -27.97 14.91 8.50
CA ASP A 67 -29.03 14.43 9.40
C ASP A 67 -29.14 15.29 10.68
N ASN A 68 -28.16 16.15 10.95
CA ASN A 68 -28.14 16.97 12.16
C ASN A 68 -29.05 18.20 12.02
N PRO A 69 -30.10 18.33 12.83
CA PRO A 69 -31.02 19.46 12.79
C PRO A 69 -30.34 20.83 12.93
N MET A 70 -29.23 20.90 13.68
CA MET A 70 -28.47 22.13 13.92
C MET A 70 -27.87 22.73 12.64
N PHE A 71 -27.61 21.89 11.63
CA PHE A 71 -27.02 22.32 10.36
C PHE A 71 -28.03 22.45 9.22
N ARG A 72 -29.32 22.24 9.50
CA ARG A 72 -30.38 22.30 8.47
C ARG A 72 -30.46 23.65 7.76
N ASP A 73 -30.18 24.70 8.49
CA ASP A 73 -30.32 26.08 8.01
C ASP A 73 -29.05 26.63 7.35
N LEU A 74 -27.97 25.84 7.34
CA LEU A 74 -26.68 26.22 6.73
C LEU A 74 -26.62 25.98 5.21
N GLY A 75 -27.77 25.66 4.59
CA GLY A 75 -27.87 25.48 3.15
C GLY A 75 -27.34 24.15 2.61
N ASP A 76 -27.29 24.02 1.29
CA ASP A 76 -26.98 22.79 0.55
C ASP A 76 -25.50 22.37 0.57
N ALA A 77 -24.83 22.37 1.70
CA ALA A 77 -23.52 21.69 1.85
C ALA A 77 -23.58 20.16 1.58
N ARG A 78 -24.76 19.68 1.23
CA ARG A 78 -25.18 18.28 1.09
C ARG A 78 -24.77 17.63 -0.22
N LYS A 79 -24.33 18.37 -1.20
CA LYS A 79 -24.00 17.87 -2.54
C LYS A 79 -22.50 17.75 -2.77
N LEU A 80 -21.81 17.04 -1.89
CA LEU A 80 -20.45 16.64 -2.19
C LEU A 80 -20.46 15.55 -3.27
N SER A 81 -19.73 15.77 -4.35
CA SER A 81 -19.51 14.74 -5.35
C SER A 81 -18.67 13.59 -4.78
N PHE A 82 -18.83 12.40 -5.33
CA PHE A 82 -18.01 11.25 -4.96
C PHE A 82 -16.50 11.58 -5.02
N GLN A 83 -16.07 12.30 -6.03
CA GLN A 83 -14.68 12.75 -6.19
C GLN A 83 -14.21 13.70 -5.07
N GLN A 84 -15.09 14.55 -4.54
CA GLN A 84 -14.74 15.40 -3.41
C GLN A 84 -14.51 14.58 -2.13
N ILE A 85 -15.29 13.53 -1.95
CA ILE A 85 -15.14 12.60 -0.83
C ILE A 85 -13.88 11.75 -1.01
N LEU A 86 -13.58 11.29 -2.23
CA LEU A 86 -12.36 10.54 -2.54
C LEU A 86 -11.08 11.33 -2.25
N ARG A 87 -11.04 12.63 -2.57
CA ARG A 87 -9.87 13.47 -2.27
C ARG A 87 -9.47 13.46 -0.80
N HIS A 88 -10.43 13.31 0.10
CA HIS A 88 -10.10 13.15 1.52
C HIS A 88 -9.45 11.79 1.80
N ALA A 89 -9.91 10.73 1.16
CA ALA A 89 -9.29 9.40 1.28
C ALA A 89 -7.86 9.41 0.72
N ASP A 90 -7.62 10.08 -0.40
CA ASP A 90 -6.28 10.22 -1.01
C ASP A 90 -5.30 10.92 -0.07
N ARG A 91 -5.77 11.96 0.63
CA ARG A 91 -4.95 12.64 1.64
C ARG A 91 -4.54 11.69 2.77
N VAL A 92 -5.46 10.87 3.26
CA VAL A 92 -5.16 9.87 4.31
C VAL A 92 -4.13 8.85 3.80
N VAL A 93 -4.27 8.39 2.55
CA VAL A 93 -3.29 7.49 1.93
C VAL A 93 -1.91 8.16 1.86
N TYR A 94 -1.84 9.40 1.40
CA TYR A 94 -0.60 10.16 1.31
C TYR A 94 0.11 10.27 2.67
N GLU A 95 -0.60 10.64 3.73
CA GLU A 95 -0.04 10.73 5.09
C GLU A 95 0.46 9.37 5.60
N GLN A 96 -0.26 8.30 5.29
CA GLN A 96 0.14 6.95 5.64
C GLN A 96 1.40 6.49 4.90
N VAL A 97 1.53 6.82 3.63
CA VAL A 97 2.73 6.52 2.82
C VAL A 97 3.93 7.29 3.35
N LYS A 98 3.76 8.58 3.63
CA LYS A 98 4.81 9.42 4.20
C LYS A 98 5.31 8.85 5.52
N MET A 99 4.41 8.57 6.45
CA MET A 99 4.75 7.99 7.76
C MET A 99 5.57 6.69 7.62
N ARG A 100 5.17 5.80 6.70
CA ARG A 100 5.90 4.54 6.45
C ARG A 100 7.26 4.78 5.83
N SER A 101 7.35 5.69 4.88
CA SER A 101 8.63 6.07 4.27
C SER A 101 9.60 6.58 5.32
N ASP A 102 9.12 7.48 6.20
CA ASP A 102 9.91 8.01 7.31
C ASP A 102 10.35 6.91 8.30
N PHE A 103 9.55 5.86 8.51
CA PHE A 103 9.94 4.72 9.34
C PHE A 103 11.11 3.94 8.73
N TYR A 104 11.06 3.66 7.43
CA TYR A 104 12.17 2.98 6.74
C TYR A 104 13.45 3.84 6.76
N GLU A 105 13.32 5.14 6.50
CA GLU A 105 14.45 6.06 6.48
C GLU A 105 15.11 6.19 7.86
N ARG A 106 14.34 6.48 8.92
CA ARG A 106 14.85 6.59 10.30
C ARG A 106 15.53 5.33 10.79
N ASN A 107 15.06 4.17 10.37
CA ASN A 107 15.67 2.89 10.70
C ASN A 107 16.78 2.48 9.72
N GLN A 108 17.13 3.33 8.75
CA GLN A 108 18.17 3.05 7.75
C GLN A 108 17.95 1.70 7.05
N ILE A 109 16.73 1.39 6.68
CA ILE A 109 16.36 0.21 5.94
C ILE A 109 16.25 0.58 4.46
N PRO A 110 17.19 0.14 3.59
CA PRO A 110 17.14 0.44 2.17
C PRO A 110 15.95 -0.26 1.50
N ILE A 111 15.24 0.49 0.66
CA ILE A 111 14.16 -0.01 -0.18
C ILE A 111 14.68 -0.13 -1.61
N PHE A 112 14.54 -1.31 -2.18
CA PHE A 112 14.86 -1.58 -3.58
C PHE A 112 13.56 -1.69 -4.36
N LYS A 113 13.33 -0.74 -5.26
CA LYS A 113 12.17 -0.76 -6.15
C LYS A 113 12.34 -1.80 -7.25
N GLY A 114 11.32 -2.63 -7.44
CA GLY A 114 11.22 -3.62 -8.48
C GLY A 114 10.72 -4.96 -7.97
N ARG A 115 10.46 -5.86 -8.90
CA ARG A 115 9.98 -7.22 -8.63
C ARG A 115 11.16 -8.16 -8.43
N ALA A 116 11.13 -8.96 -7.36
CA ALA A 116 12.15 -9.95 -7.06
C ALA A 116 11.88 -11.28 -7.77
N SER A 117 12.96 -11.94 -8.19
CA SER A 117 12.95 -13.34 -8.64
C SER A 117 14.13 -14.05 -8.02
N PHE A 118 13.93 -15.24 -7.46
CA PHE A 118 15.01 -16.06 -6.93
C PHE A 118 15.87 -16.62 -8.05
N LEU A 119 17.18 -16.55 -7.87
CA LEU A 119 18.17 -17.25 -8.70
C LEU A 119 18.60 -18.55 -8.02
N ASP A 120 18.73 -18.50 -6.69
CA ASP A 120 19.06 -19.63 -5.82
C ASP A 120 18.56 -19.36 -4.38
N LYS A 121 18.89 -20.25 -3.43
CA LYS A 121 18.45 -20.14 -2.02
C LYS A 121 18.91 -18.89 -1.29
N LYS A 122 19.94 -18.22 -1.78
CA LYS A 122 20.57 -17.06 -1.12
C LYS A 122 20.61 -15.82 -2.00
N THR A 123 20.20 -15.92 -3.26
CA THR A 123 20.33 -14.85 -4.26
C THR A 123 19.01 -14.56 -4.95
N ILE A 124 18.67 -13.29 -5.03
CA ILE A 124 17.58 -12.79 -5.84
C ILE A 124 18.09 -11.79 -6.88
N LYS A 125 17.40 -11.66 -7.98
CA LYS A 125 17.55 -10.58 -8.97
C LYS A 125 16.30 -9.67 -8.95
N LEU A 126 16.49 -8.39 -9.23
CA LEU A 126 15.41 -7.48 -9.56
C LEU A 126 15.10 -7.58 -11.05
N ILE A 127 13.85 -7.94 -11.38
CA ILE A 127 13.41 -8.11 -12.77
C ILE A 127 13.52 -6.76 -13.50
N GLY A 128 14.06 -6.77 -14.72
CA GLY A 128 14.28 -5.56 -15.52
C GLY A 128 15.44 -4.68 -15.05
N LYS A 129 16.23 -5.12 -14.07
CA LYS A 129 17.42 -4.39 -13.56
C LYS A 129 18.62 -5.31 -13.45
N HIS A 130 19.82 -4.81 -13.80
CA HIS A 130 21.08 -5.54 -13.60
C HIS A 130 21.54 -5.54 -12.12
N LYS A 131 20.59 -5.88 -11.21
CA LYS A 131 20.89 -5.88 -9.78
C LYS A 131 20.56 -7.22 -9.15
N LYS A 132 21.59 -7.79 -8.51
CA LYS A 132 21.47 -8.99 -7.67
C LYS A 132 21.69 -8.60 -6.21
N LEU A 133 20.92 -9.22 -5.32
CA LEU A 133 21.04 -9.07 -3.87
C LEU A 133 21.11 -10.45 -3.24
N THR A 134 21.87 -10.56 -2.17
CA THR A 134 22.02 -11.81 -1.42
C THR A 134 21.58 -11.63 0.03
N ALA A 135 21.06 -12.68 0.64
CA ALA A 135 20.71 -12.68 2.04
C ALA A 135 20.89 -14.04 2.70
N ASN A 136 21.06 -14.02 4.03
CA ASN A 136 21.03 -15.24 4.83
C ASN A 136 19.62 -15.82 4.89
N HIS A 137 18.60 -14.94 4.97
CA HIS A 137 17.20 -15.32 5.05
C HIS A 137 16.33 -14.40 4.19
N PHE A 138 15.21 -14.93 3.70
CA PHE A 138 14.18 -14.17 3.00
C PHE A 138 12.85 -14.26 3.73
N VAL A 139 12.15 -13.13 3.81
CA VAL A 139 10.75 -13.07 4.23
C VAL A 139 9.90 -12.73 3.02
N ILE A 140 9.01 -13.64 2.62
CA ILE A 140 8.09 -13.44 1.50
C ILE A 140 6.79 -12.86 2.07
N ALA A 141 6.54 -11.59 1.81
CA ALA A 141 5.39 -10.81 2.30
C ALA A 141 4.69 -10.07 1.14
N THR A 142 4.49 -10.78 0.03
CA THR A 142 4.00 -10.23 -1.25
C THR A 142 2.52 -9.89 -1.26
N GLY A 143 1.79 -10.23 -0.19
CA GLY A 143 0.36 -9.93 -0.06
C GLY A 143 -0.52 -10.80 -0.94
N SER A 144 -1.70 -10.27 -1.26
CA SER A 144 -2.73 -10.93 -2.05
C SER A 144 -3.30 -9.99 -3.11
N ARG A 145 -4.06 -10.54 -4.04
CA ARG A 145 -4.82 -9.81 -5.06
C ARG A 145 -6.26 -10.32 -5.06
N PRO A 146 -7.23 -9.52 -5.52
CA PRO A 146 -8.58 -10.01 -5.75
C PRO A 146 -8.58 -11.23 -6.67
N TYR A 147 -9.40 -12.20 -6.33
CA TYR A 147 -9.62 -13.35 -7.20
C TYR A 147 -10.66 -12.97 -8.28
N HIS A 148 -10.32 -13.24 -9.52
CA HIS A 148 -11.21 -13.06 -10.65
C HIS A 148 -11.79 -14.42 -11.06
N PRO A 149 -13.07 -14.72 -10.73
CA PRO A 149 -13.67 -16.00 -11.08
C PRO A 149 -13.83 -16.16 -12.61
N PRO A 150 -13.71 -17.38 -13.12
CA PRO A 150 -14.01 -17.67 -14.52
C PRO A 150 -15.45 -17.26 -14.88
N GLY A 151 -15.64 -16.69 -16.05
CA GLY A 151 -16.95 -16.26 -16.54
C GLY A 151 -17.39 -14.85 -16.14
N VAL A 152 -16.58 -14.13 -15.36
CA VAL A 152 -16.79 -12.70 -15.08
C VAL A 152 -15.73 -11.88 -15.84
N ASP A 153 -16.21 -11.00 -16.70
CA ASP A 153 -15.33 -10.12 -17.49
C ASP A 153 -14.97 -8.85 -16.70
N PHE A 154 -13.83 -8.85 -16.02
CA PHE A 154 -13.30 -7.69 -15.32
C PHE A 154 -12.71 -6.61 -16.24
N SER A 155 -12.67 -6.82 -17.56
CA SER A 155 -12.34 -5.75 -18.51
C SER A 155 -13.55 -4.87 -18.84
N HIS A 156 -14.76 -5.31 -18.51
CA HIS A 156 -15.98 -4.56 -18.74
C HIS A 156 -16.02 -3.30 -17.86
N PRO A 157 -16.34 -2.10 -18.41
CA PRO A 157 -16.23 -0.82 -17.72
C PRO A 157 -17.15 -0.64 -16.50
N ARG A 158 -18.09 -1.53 -16.27
CA ARG A 158 -19.00 -1.55 -15.10
C ARG A 158 -18.74 -2.71 -14.14
N VAL A 159 -17.66 -3.46 -14.33
CA VAL A 159 -17.28 -4.56 -13.45
C VAL A 159 -16.01 -4.16 -12.72
N PHE A 160 -16.09 -4.12 -11.41
CA PHE A 160 -15.00 -3.70 -10.54
C PHE A 160 -14.71 -4.78 -9.50
N ASP A 161 -13.46 -4.87 -9.11
CA ASP A 161 -13.04 -5.59 -7.92
C ASP A 161 -12.73 -4.61 -6.76
N SER A 162 -12.28 -5.13 -5.63
CA SER A 162 -11.95 -4.32 -4.45
C SER A 162 -10.81 -3.32 -4.69
N ASP A 163 -9.94 -3.57 -5.64
CA ASP A 163 -8.78 -2.74 -5.93
C ASP A 163 -9.11 -1.63 -6.95
N THR A 164 -10.09 -1.88 -7.81
CA THR A 164 -10.45 -0.98 -8.91
C THR A 164 -11.65 -0.08 -8.62
N ILE A 165 -12.56 -0.49 -7.72
CA ILE A 165 -13.78 0.28 -7.40
C ILE A 165 -13.49 1.69 -6.85
N LEU A 166 -12.37 1.90 -6.19
CA LEU A 166 -11.98 3.20 -5.64
C LEU A 166 -11.43 4.17 -6.71
N ASN A 167 -11.22 3.70 -7.94
CA ASN A 167 -10.74 4.50 -9.05
C ASN A 167 -11.89 5.04 -9.94
N LEU A 168 -13.14 4.94 -9.46
CA LEU A 168 -14.30 5.47 -10.18
C LEU A 168 -14.15 6.98 -10.43
N SER A 169 -14.33 7.39 -11.67
CA SER A 169 -14.22 8.80 -12.10
C SER A 169 -15.58 9.54 -12.14
N HIS A 170 -16.70 8.83 -12.04
CA HIS A 170 -18.07 9.37 -12.07
C HIS A 170 -19.01 8.62 -11.19
#